data_5bdd2c60087eb7dea3f826fb1b4bc49e
#
_entry.id   5bdd2c60087eb7dea3f826fb1b4bc49e
#
_cell.length_a   1.000
_cell.length_b   1.000
_cell.length_c   1.000
_cell.angle_alpha   90.00
_cell.angle_beta   90.00
_cell.angle_gamma   90.00
#
_symmetry.space_group_name_H-M   'P 1'
#
loop_
_entity.id
_entity.type
_entity.pdbx_description
1 polymer ?
#
loop_
_entity_poly.entity_id
_entity_poly.type
_entity_poly.pdbx_seq_one_letter_code
_entity_poly.pdbx_strand_id
1 'polypeptide(L)'
;MADILHAFREDHEQALTESIQGLLSRHLPNDRAGEADRDRVFLRDVWETLGENGMLGLGMPEEQGGSGGGVAESAIVTRELARVLPSMAVDYVLCGMVGRTIIDSGQHQDLIPGLASGERIYSYALSEPGGGSDLLSLRTQAKLEGDSWRINGSKLWISLAHESDLIFVLARTDEPESSRSRASGLSLLVVPKDQPGIQINKVNLAIMRAAGTCEIFFTDALAPASAIVGERGRGLHALRGTLDVERVLSAAISLGIGHGALDLALRYVCEREAFGGPIGRFQAVQHPLAESAAELAAASLLVEHAARSIDAGLPASQESAMAKLVASECVGRLVDRTSRAMGAMGMAEESSMQRYVRDARLQLFSPVNNDLVRSIIAQGLGLPRSY
;
A
#
# COMPACT_ATOMS: atom_id res chain seq x y z
N MET A 1 12.21 -16.38 -13.03
CA MET A 1 12.21 -15.64 -14.32
C MET A 1 13.33 -14.61 -14.25
N ALA A 2 14.12 -14.42 -15.33
CA ALA A 2 15.09 -13.33 -15.34
C ALA A 2 14.31 -12.01 -15.19
N ASP A 3 14.72 -11.19 -14.23
CA ASP A 3 14.12 -9.87 -14.04
C ASP A 3 14.48 -8.99 -15.22
N ILE A 4 13.52 -8.63 -16.05
CA ILE A 4 13.73 -7.80 -17.23
C ILE A 4 14.32 -6.43 -16.89
N LEU A 5 14.11 -5.97 -15.65
CA LEU A 5 14.63 -4.70 -15.16
C LEU A 5 16.08 -4.77 -14.70
N HIS A 6 16.66 -5.98 -14.56
CA HIS A 6 18.04 -6.15 -14.09
C HIS A 6 19.04 -5.31 -14.88
N ALA A 7 18.87 -5.24 -16.20
CA ALA A 7 19.75 -4.46 -17.08
C ALA A 7 19.56 -2.93 -16.97
N PHE A 8 18.52 -2.46 -16.32
CA PHE A 8 18.18 -1.04 -16.18
C PHE A 8 18.32 -0.54 -14.72
N ARG A 9 18.64 -1.45 -13.78
CA ARG A 9 18.88 -1.08 -12.39
C ARG A 9 20.31 -0.61 -12.19
N GLU A 10 20.43 0.38 -11.33
CA GLU A 10 21.70 0.82 -10.82
C GLU A 10 22.25 -0.20 -9.81
N ASP A 11 23.59 -0.21 -9.60
CA ASP A 11 24.24 -1.18 -8.71
C ASP A 11 23.65 -1.18 -7.29
N HIS A 12 23.29 -0.01 -6.75
CA HIS A 12 22.69 0.11 -5.42
C HIS A 12 21.26 -0.47 -5.35
N GLU A 13 20.45 -0.34 -6.40
CA GLU A 13 19.11 -0.93 -6.50
C GLU A 13 19.17 -2.46 -6.58
N GLN A 14 20.20 -2.98 -7.27
CA GLN A 14 20.48 -4.40 -7.28
C GLN A 14 20.84 -4.90 -5.88
N ALA A 15 21.76 -4.21 -5.19
CA ALA A 15 22.18 -4.54 -3.83
C ALA A 15 20.99 -4.46 -2.83
N LEU A 16 20.12 -3.46 -2.98
CA LEU A 16 18.90 -3.35 -2.19
C LEU A 16 17.96 -4.54 -2.43
N THR A 17 17.78 -4.93 -3.70
CA THR A 17 16.94 -6.09 -4.05
C THR A 17 17.48 -7.37 -3.41
N GLU A 18 18.78 -7.63 -3.48
CA GLU A 18 19.42 -8.79 -2.87
C GLU A 18 19.34 -8.76 -1.34
N SER A 19 19.50 -7.58 -0.74
CA SER A 19 19.40 -7.37 0.71
C SER A 19 17.99 -7.70 1.22
N ILE A 20 16.94 -7.13 0.64
CA ILE A 20 15.56 -7.40 1.07
C ILE A 20 15.17 -8.86 0.82
N GLN A 21 15.55 -9.47 -0.31
CA GLN A 21 15.30 -10.89 -0.56
C GLN A 21 16.01 -11.79 0.45
N GLY A 22 17.26 -11.47 0.81
CA GLY A 22 18.03 -12.17 1.82
C GLY A 22 17.38 -12.04 3.21
N LEU A 23 16.87 -10.87 3.57
CA LEU A 23 16.14 -10.63 4.81
C LEU A 23 14.85 -11.46 4.85
N LEU A 24 14.03 -11.37 3.81
CA LEU A 24 12.76 -12.08 3.73
C LEU A 24 12.95 -13.61 3.74
N SER A 25 13.97 -14.13 3.08
CA SER A 25 14.24 -15.57 3.10
C SER A 25 14.57 -16.11 4.49
N ARG A 26 15.20 -15.30 5.35
CA ARG A 26 15.56 -15.67 6.73
C ARG A 26 14.41 -15.45 7.73
N HIS A 27 13.71 -14.32 7.64
CA HIS A 27 12.76 -13.89 8.67
C HIS A 27 11.29 -14.09 8.29
N LEU A 28 10.99 -14.18 6.99
CA LEU A 28 9.63 -14.37 6.46
C LEU A 28 9.58 -15.44 5.36
N PRO A 29 9.99 -16.70 5.64
CA PRO A 29 9.81 -17.78 4.66
C PRO A 29 8.32 -18.01 4.35
N ASN A 30 8.02 -18.62 3.21
CA ASN A 30 6.66 -18.79 2.69
C ASN A 30 5.69 -19.47 3.69
N ASP A 31 6.18 -20.44 4.47
CA ASP A 31 5.36 -21.13 5.47
C ASP A 31 4.92 -20.16 6.57
N ARG A 32 5.86 -19.37 7.10
CA ARG A 32 5.57 -18.33 8.09
C ARG A 32 4.62 -17.27 7.55
N ALA A 33 4.81 -16.84 6.31
CA ALA A 33 3.90 -15.91 5.64
C ALA A 33 2.49 -16.52 5.47
N GLY A 34 2.40 -17.81 5.19
CA GLY A 34 1.15 -18.56 5.11
C GLY A 34 0.44 -18.65 6.46
N GLU A 35 1.18 -18.89 7.54
CA GLU A 35 0.66 -18.90 8.92
C GLU A 35 0.13 -17.52 9.32
N ALA A 36 0.90 -16.46 9.10
CA ALA A 36 0.49 -15.10 9.41
C ALA A 36 -0.81 -14.70 8.67
N ASP A 37 -0.93 -15.04 7.37
CA ASP A 37 -2.14 -14.80 6.59
C ASP A 37 -3.34 -15.60 7.16
N ARG A 38 -3.17 -16.88 7.46
CA ARG A 38 -4.22 -17.76 7.98
C ARG A 38 -4.72 -17.29 9.35
N ASP A 39 -3.77 -16.99 10.24
CA ASP A 39 -4.04 -16.62 11.63
C ASP A 39 -4.36 -15.13 11.80
N ARG A 40 -4.26 -14.33 10.72
CA ARG A 40 -4.55 -12.88 10.70
C ARG A 40 -3.67 -12.09 11.66
N VAL A 41 -2.39 -12.44 11.71
CA VAL A 41 -1.43 -11.86 12.66
C VAL A 41 -0.46 -10.93 11.93
N PHE A 42 -0.31 -9.71 12.44
CA PHE A 42 0.78 -8.83 12.07
C PHE A 42 2.09 -9.32 12.68
N LEU A 43 3.13 -9.39 11.87
CA LEU A 43 4.45 -9.91 12.29
C LEU A 43 5.35 -8.76 12.78
N ARG A 44 5.19 -8.40 14.06
CA ARG A 44 5.90 -7.28 14.68
C ARG A 44 7.42 -7.44 14.61
N ASP A 45 7.95 -8.63 14.85
CA ASP A 45 9.38 -8.92 14.81
C ASP A 45 9.99 -8.78 13.40
N VAL A 46 9.25 -9.15 12.35
CA VAL A 46 9.67 -8.90 10.96
C VAL A 46 9.65 -7.41 10.65
N TRP A 47 8.64 -6.68 11.16
CA TRP A 47 8.54 -5.24 11.03
C TRP A 47 9.74 -4.51 11.66
N GLU A 48 10.09 -4.87 12.89
CA GLU A 48 11.25 -4.34 13.61
C GLU A 48 12.54 -4.68 12.85
N THR A 49 12.68 -5.90 12.34
CA THR A 49 13.82 -6.28 11.49
C THR A 49 13.92 -5.43 10.22
N LEU A 50 12.80 -5.07 9.57
CA LEU A 50 12.81 -4.13 8.44
C LEU A 50 13.32 -2.76 8.85
N GLY A 51 12.91 -2.25 10.02
CA GLY A 51 13.39 -0.98 10.57
C GLY A 51 14.88 -1.00 10.89
N GLU A 52 15.36 -2.03 11.59
CA GLU A 52 16.79 -2.21 11.94
C GLU A 52 17.70 -2.25 10.71
N ASN A 53 17.18 -2.70 9.56
CA ASN A 53 17.89 -2.72 8.28
C ASN A 53 17.59 -1.49 7.40
N GLY A 54 16.97 -0.44 7.94
CA GLY A 54 16.72 0.83 7.26
C GLY A 54 15.62 0.79 6.19
N MET A 55 14.91 -0.34 6.03
CA MET A 55 13.90 -0.49 4.96
C MET A 55 12.69 0.40 5.19
N LEU A 56 12.27 0.61 6.45
CA LEU A 56 11.12 1.45 6.80
C LEU A 56 11.40 2.95 6.64
N GLY A 57 12.67 3.35 6.69
CA GLY A 57 13.10 4.74 6.56
C GLY A 57 13.33 5.20 5.12
N LEU A 58 13.16 4.33 4.11
CA LEU A 58 13.34 4.71 2.71
C LEU A 58 12.34 5.79 2.29
N GLY A 59 12.83 6.77 1.51
CA GLY A 59 12.07 7.94 1.12
C GLY A 59 11.95 9.03 2.22
N MET A 60 12.57 8.81 3.38
CA MET A 60 12.66 9.79 4.47
C MET A 60 14.10 10.31 4.59
N PRO A 61 14.30 11.64 4.81
CA PRO A 61 15.63 12.24 4.89
C PRO A 61 16.48 11.65 6.03
N GLU A 62 17.78 11.42 5.77
CA GLU A 62 18.71 10.87 6.76
C GLU A 62 18.88 11.81 7.98
N GLU A 63 18.89 13.12 7.74
CA GLU A 63 18.99 14.13 8.81
C GLU A 63 17.79 14.16 9.76
N GLN A 64 16.68 13.51 9.37
CA GLN A 64 15.47 13.32 10.20
C GLN A 64 15.38 11.91 10.78
N GLY A 65 16.41 11.08 10.60
CA GLY A 65 16.44 9.69 11.08
C GLY A 65 15.87 8.67 10.07
N GLY A 66 15.63 9.07 8.82
CA GLY A 66 15.30 8.16 7.72
C GLY A 66 16.52 7.47 7.12
N SER A 67 16.34 6.80 6.00
CA SER A 67 17.38 6.06 5.28
C SER A 67 17.72 6.67 3.91
N GLY A 68 17.18 7.84 3.58
CA GLY A 68 17.33 8.43 2.25
C GLY A 68 16.63 7.62 1.17
N GLY A 69 17.16 7.69 -0.06
CA GLY A 69 16.52 7.07 -1.23
C GLY A 69 15.25 7.79 -1.67
N GLY A 70 14.49 7.15 -2.56
CA GLY A 70 13.29 7.71 -3.16
C GLY A 70 12.15 6.70 -3.31
N VAL A 71 11.25 7.01 -4.23
CA VAL A 71 10.10 6.17 -4.57
C VAL A 71 10.55 4.91 -5.30
N ALA A 72 11.64 4.98 -6.08
CA ALA A 72 12.19 3.82 -6.79
C ALA A 72 12.66 2.74 -5.81
N GLU A 73 13.44 3.09 -4.80
CA GLU A 73 13.89 2.17 -3.74
C GLU A 73 12.70 1.65 -2.92
N SER A 74 11.78 2.52 -2.55
CA SER A 74 10.55 2.14 -1.82
C SER A 74 9.70 1.15 -2.64
N ALA A 75 9.63 1.31 -3.98
CA ALA A 75 8.93 0.40 -4.86
C ALA A 75 9.60 -0.98 -4.95
N ILE A 76 10.93 -1.04 -4.89
CA ILE A 76 11.69 -2.31 -4.84
C ILE A 76 11.30 -3.08 -3.57
N VAL A 77 11.40 -2.45 -2.41
CA VAL A 77 11.06 -3.09 -1.12
C VAL A 77 9.58 -3.51 -1.10
N THR A 78 8.68 -2.64 -1.55
CA THR A 78 7.24 -2.93 -1.66
C THR A 78 6.98 -4.17 -2.50
N ARG A 79 7.61 -4.27 -3.67
CA ARG A 79 7.47 -5.42 -4.58
C ARG A 79 7.97 -6.71 -3.94
N GLU A 80 9.14 -6.71 -3.33
CA GLU A 80 9.70 -7.92 -2.73
C GLU A 80 8.88 -8.38 -1.50
N LEU A 81 8.39 -7.45 -0.68
CA LEU A 81 7.45 -7.75 0.40
C LEU A 81 6.15 -8.38 -0.14
N ALA A 82 5.55 -7.78 -1.18
CA ALA A 82 4.31 -8.27 -1.77
C ALA A 82 4.47 -9.64 -2.47
N ARG A 83 5.68 -9.97 -2.92
CA ARG A 83 6.01 -11.28 -3.47
C ARG A 83 5.89 -12.41 -2.43
N VAL A 84 6.07 -12.08 -1.15
CA VAL A 84 6.00 -13.04 -0.04
C VAL A 84 4.71 -12.88 0.75
N LEU A 85 4.43 -11.68 1.26
CA LEU A 85 3.25 -11.38 2.08
C LEU A 85 2.66 -10.02 1.69
N PRO A 86 1.67 -9.99 0.75
CA PRO A 86 1.07 -8.74 0.28
C PRO A 86 0.52 -7.83 1.38
N SER A 87 0.02 -8.40 2.48
CA SER A 87 -0.46 -7.65 3.64
C SER A 87 0.62 -6.74 4.22
N MET A 88 1.85 -7.26 4.41
CA MET A 88 2.97 -6.49 4.96
C MET A 88 3.43 -5.39 4.00
N ALA A 89 3.31 -5.62 2.69
CA ALA A 89 3.60 -4.58 1.70
C ALA A 89 2.58 -3.42 1.77
N VAL A 90 1.30 -3.70 2.04
CA VAL A 90 0.29 -2.65 2.31
C VAL A 90 0.68 -1.84 3.55
N ASP A 91 1.05 -2.51 4.62
CA ASP A 91 1.45 -1.86 5.88
C ASP A 91 2.69 -0.99 5.69
N TYR A 92 3.68 -1.49 4.92
CA TYR A 92 4.88 -0.75 4.54
C TYR A 92 4.55 0.53 3.76
N VAL A 93 3.68 0.44 2.76
CA VAL A 93 3.25 1.59 1.96
C VAL A 93 2.57 2.64 2.83
N LEU A 94 1.66 2.22 3.72
CA LEU A 94 0.96 3.15 4.63
C LEU A 94 1.92 3.85 5.59
N CYS A 95 2.92 3.15 6.10
CA CYS A 95 3.97 3.73 6.93
C CYS A 95 4.75 4.81 6.15
N GLY A 96 5.19 4.51 4.93
CA GLY A 96 5.86 5.47 4.05
C GLY A 96 5.01 6.70 3.74
N MET A 97 3.69 6.51 3.55
CA MET A 97 2.75 7.62 3.33
C MET A 97 2.65 8.55 4.54
N VAL A 98 2.61 8.01 5.75
CA VAL A 98 2.62 8.83 6.97
C VAL A 98 3.92 9.62 7.06
N GLY A 99 5.08 8.96 6.89
CA GLY A 99 6.38 9.63 6.87
C GLY A 99 6.43 10.77 5.85
N ARG A 100 5.98 10.55 4.63
CA ARG A 100 5.91 11.57 3.57
C ARG A 100 5.02 12.74 3.96
N THR A 101 3.86 12.50 4.56
CA THR A 101 2.97 13.58 5.03
C THR A 101 3.61 14.43 6.13
N ILE A 102 4.33 13.81 7.06
CA ILE A 102 5.08 14.52 8.10
C ILE A 102 6.15 15.41 7.46
N ILE A 103 6.94 14.88 6.52
CA ILE A 103 8.00 15.60 5.82
C ILE A 103 7.42 16.78 5.03
N ASP A 104 6.41 16.54 4.21
CA ASP A 104 5.79 17.57 3.34
C ASP A 104 5.13 18.70 4.16
N SER A 105 4.60 18.37 5.37
CA SER A 105 4.01 19.39 6.26
C SER A 105 5.05 20.21 7.03
N GLY A 106 6.26 19.72 7.18
CA GLY A 106 7.29 20.30 8.05
C GLY A 106 6.98 20.26 9.54
N GLN A 107 5.91 19.56 9.94
CA GLN A 107 5.43 19.45 11.33
C GLN A 107 5.57 18.01 11.83
N HIS A 108 5.62 17.84 13.17
CA HIS A 108 5.73 16.53 13.81
C HIS A 108 6.95 15.70 13.34
N GLN A 109 8.04 16.35 12.93
CA GLN A 109 9.25 15.68 12.42
C GLN A 109 9.94 14.79 13.47
N ASP A 110 9.71 15.05 14.75
CA ASP A 110 10.11 14.23 15.89
C ASP A 110 9.52 12.81 15.85
N LEU A 111 8.49 12.56 15.05
CA LEU A 111 7.89 11.24 14.86
C LEU A 111 8.64 10.37 13.84
N ILE A 112 9.47 10.95 12.97
CA ILE A 112 10.17 10.22 11.88
C ILE A 112 11.11 9.13 12.42
N PRO A 113 11.99 9.37 13.42
CA PRO A 113 12.92 8.34 13.88
C PRO A 113 12.22 7.06 14.36
N GLY A 114 11.13 7.19 15.14
CA GLY A 114 10.36 6.04 15.62
C GLY A 114 9.65 5.27 14.50
N LEU A 115 9.19 5.99 13.47
CA LEU A 115 8.58 5.39 12.28
C LEU A 115 9.63 4.64 11.44
N ALA A 116 10.78 5.27 11.17
CA ALA A 116 11.84 4.71 10.35
C ALA A 116 12.53 3.50 10.99
N SER A 117 12.65 3.48 12.32
CA SER A 117 13.18 2.33 13.07
C SER A 117 12.18 1.18 13.24
N GLY A 118 10.88 1.40 12.97
CA GLY A 118 9.82 0.43 13.23
C GLY A 118 9.42 0.30 14.70
N GLU A 119 10.04 1.08 15.61
CA GLU A 119 9.67 1.12 17.03
C GLU A 119 8.23 1.62 17.21
N ARG A 120 7.83 2.60 16.39
CA ARG A 120 6.49 3.20 16.39
C ARG A 120 5.75 2.88 15.09
N ILE A 121 4.47 2.63 15.23
CA ILE A 121 3.55 2.42 14.10
C ILE A 121 2.51 3.54 14.10
N TYR A 122 2.29 4.12 12.92
CA TYR A 122 1.27 5.14 12.73
C TYR A 122 0.31 4.70 11.64
N SER A 123 -0.99 4.94 11.83
CA SER A 123 -2.02 4.56 10.89
C SER A 123 -2.77 5.78 10.33
N TYR A 124 -3.30 5.64 9.10
CA TYR A 124 -4.21 6.61 8.51
C TYR A 124 -5.66 6.23 8.72
N ALA A 125 -6.46 7.17 9.22
CA ALA A 125 -7.90 7.03 9.40
C ALA A 125 -8.63 8.07 8.53
N LEU A 126 -8.77 7.77 7.23
CA LEU A 126 -9.38 8.66 6.23
C LEU A 126 -10.82 8.24 5.94
N SER A 127 -11.03 7.00 5.49
CA SER A 127 -12.31 6.46 5.02
C SER A 127 -13.33 6.26 6.15
N GLU A 128 -14.61 6.35 5.79
CA GLU A 128 -15.75 6.13 6.71
C GLU A 128 -16.72 5.09 6.13
N PRO A 129 -17.62 4.50 6.95
CA PRO A 129 -18.64 3.58 6.45
C PRO A 129 -19.52 4.18 5.35
N GLY A 130 -19.76 5.48 5.37
CA GLY A 130 -20.58 6.21 4.40
C GLY A 130 -19.84 6.78 3.19
N GLY A 131 -18.49 6.69 3.14
CA GLY A 131 -17.70 7.31 2.08
C GLY A 131 -16.28 6.76 1.99
N GLY A 132 -15.98 6.04 0.89
CA GLY A 132 -14.62 5.63 0.53
C GLY A 132 -14.07 6.55 -0.55
N SER A 133 -14.51 6.39 -1.81
CA SER A 133 -14.08 7.25 -2.93
C SER A 133 -14.52 8.72 -2.78
N ASP A 134 -15.63 9.01 -2.12
CA ASP A 134 -16.05 10.38 -1.77
C ASP A 134 -15.60 10.76 -0.36
N LEU A 135 -14.29 11.00 -0.17
CA LEU A 135 -13.74 11.50 1.09
C LEU A 135 -14.34 12.85 1.53
N LEU A 136 -14.92 13.61 0.60
CA LEU A 136 -15.51 14.90 0.92
C LEU A 136 -16.84 14.77 1.70
N SER A 137 -17.45 13.58 1.72
CA SER A 137 -18.69 13.29 2.43
C SER A 137 -18.50 12.84 3.89
N LEU A 138 -17.26 12.81 4.37
CA LEU A 138 -16.93 12.37 5.72
C LEU A 138 -17.69 13.16 6.81
N ARG A 139 -18.02 12.47 7.89
CA ARG A 139 -18.85 12.98 9.00
C ARG A 139 -18.14 13.07 10.34
N THR A 140 -16.96 12.42 10.47
CA THR A 140 -16.14 12.56 11.69
C THR A 140 -15.81 14.02 11.90
N GLN A 141 -16.09 14.53 13.09
CA GLN A 141 -15.90 15.93 13.48
C GLN A 141 -14.81 16.05 14.53
N ALA A 142 -14.06 17.14 14.47
CA ALA A 142 -13.14 17.56 15.51
C ALA A 142 -13.41 19.01 15.88
N LYS A 143 -13.75 19.26 17.15
CA LYS A 143 -14.04 20.60 17.67
C LYS A 143 -12.95 21.01 18.64
N LEU A 144 -12.40 22.21 18.46
CA LEU A 144 -11.41 22.77 19.38
C LEU A 144 -12.12 23.31 20.62
N GLU A 145 -11.79 22.78 21.77
CA GLU A 145 -12.32 23.19 23.09
C GLU A 145 -11.11 23.48 24.02
N GLY A 146 -10.85 24.77 24.26
CA GLY A 146 -9.64 25.18 24.95
C GLY A 146 -8.38 24.75 24.19
N ASP A 147 -7.52 23.96 24.83
CA ASP A 147 -6.25 23.49 24.27
C ASP A 147 -6.32 22.06 23.68
N SER A 148 -7.53 21.54 23.45
CA SER A 148 -7.72 20.18 22.95
C SER A 148 -8.80 20.10 21.87
N TRP A 149 -8.53 19.25 20.85
CA TRP A 149 -9.55 18.83 19.91
C TRP A 149 -10.37 17.70 20.50
N ARG A 150 -11.69 17.81 20.46
CA ARG A 150 -12.64 16.76 20.80
C ARG A 150 -13.15 16.12 19.52
N ILE A 151 -12.92 14.81 19.38
CA ILE A 151 -13.17 14.07 18.13
C ILE A 151 -14.33 13.10 18.35
N ASN A 152 -15.32 13.15 17.44
CA ASN A 152 -16.47 12.27 17.41
C ASN A 152 -16.73 11.77 16.00
N GLY A 153 -16.98 10.46 15.85
CA GLY A 153 -17.25 9.83 14.56
C GLY A 153 -16.78 8.40 14.47
N SER A 154 -16.66 7.89 13.24
CA SER A 154 -16.14 6.54 13.01
C SER A 154 -15.35 6.48 11.73
N LYS A 155 -14.34 5.59 11.70
CA LYS A 155 -13.51 5.31 10.54
C LYS A 155 -13.54 3.83 10.23
N LEU A 156 -13.41 3.49 8.95
CA LEU A 156 -13.48 2.10 8.47
C LEU A 156 -12.40 1.84 7.43
N TRP A 157 -11.94 0.59 7.36
CA TRP A 157 -10.87 0.10 6.50
C TRP A 157 -9.50 0.66 6.89
N ILE A 158 -9.24 0.77 8.19
CA ILE A 158 -7.99 1.35 8.70
C ILE A 158 -7.02 0.21 9.02
N SER A 159 -5.98 0.08 8.20
CA SER A 159 -4.93 -0.91 8.44
C SER A 159 -4.07 -0.52 9.64
N LEU A 160 -3.57 -1.52 10.36
CA LEU A 160 -2.67 -1.40 11.51
C LEU A 160 -3.18 -0.55 12.69
N ALA A 161 -4.44 -0.09 12.70
CA ALA A 161 -4.90 0.76 13.80
C ALA A 161 -4.77 0.09 15.18
N HIS A 162 -4.91 -1.23 15.26
CA HIS A 162 -4.78 -1.99 16.50
C HIS A 162 -3.33 -2.07 17.01
N GLU A 163 -2.33 -1.98 16.14
CA GLU A 163 -0.90 -1.98 16.45
C GLU A 163 -0.31 -0.57 16.55
N SER A 164 -1.03 0.47 16.08
CA SER A 164 -0.48 1.82 16.01
C SER A 164 -0.36 2.50 17.37
N ASP A 165 0.60 3.40 17.49
CA ASP A 165 0.76 4.31 18.63
C ASP A 165 -0.05 5.60 18.42
N LEU A 166 -0.08 6.08 17.18
CA LEU A 166 -0.78 7.29 16.76
C LEU A 166 -1.66 7.01 15.54
N ILE A 167 -2.76 7.74 15.44
CA ILE A 167 -3.69 7.68 14.32
C ILE A 167 -3.77 9.05 13.66
N PHE A 168 -3.49 9.13 12.37
CA PHE A 168 -3.66 10.32 11.55
C PHE A 168 -5.10 10.38 11.05
N VAL A 169 -5.93 11.17 11.71
CA VAL A 169 -7.38 11.22 11.51
C VAL A 169 -7.76 12.40 10.63
N LEU A 170 -8.38 12.14 9.47
CA LEU A 170 -9.02 13.19 8.68
C LEU A 170 -10.41 13.46 9.25
N ALA A 171 -10.66 14.67 9.72
CA ALA A 171 -11.92 15.08 10.34
C ALA A 171 -12.36 16.47 9.87
N ARG A 172 -13.66 16.76 10.02
CA ARG A 172 -14.23 18.08 9.78
C ARG A 172 -14.01 18.93 11.00
N THR A 173 -13.22 20.00 10.82
CA THR A 173 -12.94 20.99 11.88
C THR A 173 -13.71 22.28 11.71
N ASP A 174 -14.16 22.57 10.48
CA ASP A 174 -14.85 23.78 10.13
C ASP A 174 -15.93 23.51 9.06
N GLU A 175 -16.94 24.36 8.99
CA GLU A 175 -17.92 24.31 7.91
C GLU A 175 -17.23 24.58 6.56
N PRO A 176 -17.67 23.93 5.47
CA PRO A 176 -17.14 24.21 4.14
C PRO A 176 -17.42 25.66 3.76
N GLU A 177 -16.43 26.33 3.16
CA GLU A 177 -16.58 27.72 2.66
C GLU A 177 -17.74 27.88 1.66
N SER A 178 -18.02 26.82 0.92
CA SER A 178 -19.17 26.75 0.00
C SER A 178 -19.50 25.29 -0.36
N SER A 179 -20.69 25.06 -0.92
CA SER A 179 -21.08 23.74 -1.45
C SER A 179 -20.14 23.23 -2.56
N ARG A 180 -19.43 24.11 -3.26
CA ARG A 180 -18.43 23.79 -4.28
C ARG A 180 -17.04 23.53 -3.71
N SER A 181 -16.78 23.96 -2.47
CA SER A 181 -15.50 23.81 -1.76
C SER A 181 -15.63 22.81 -0.59
N ARG A 182 -16.23 21.65 -0.82
CA ARG A 182 -16.44 20.60 0.22
C ARG A 182 -15.13 20.11 0.85
N ALA A 183 -13.99 20.30 0.17
CA ALA A 183 -12.67 19.98 0.69
C ALA A 183 -12.18 20.95 1.77
N SER A 184 -12.67 22.21 1.78
CA SER A 184 -12.36 23.16 2.84
C SER A 184 -13.03 22.71 4.16
N GLY A 185 -12.38 23.04 5.27
CA GLY A 185 -12.87 22.66 6.61
C GLY A 185 -12.54 21.21 7.02
N LEU A 186 -11.79 20.46 6.19
CA LEU A 186 -11.22 19.17 6.57
C LEU A 186 -9.80 19.35 7.07
N SER A 187 -9.48 18.81 8.25
CA SER A 187 -8.12 18.82 8.82
C SER A 187 -7.62 17.42 9.08
N LEU A 188 -6.30 17.25 8.98
CA LEU A 188 -5.63 16.02 9.40
C LEU A 188 -5.07 16.25 10.81
N LEU A 189 -5.36 15.33 11.74
CA LEU A 189 -4.94 15.43 13.14
C LEU A 189 -4.16 14.18 13.56
N VAL A 190 -3.11 14.36 14.32
CA VAL A 190 -2.37 13.26 15.00
C VAL A 190 -3.05 12.98 16.33
N VAL A 191 -3.58 11.78 16.51
CA VAL A 191 -4.39 11.39 17.68
C VAL A 191 -3.71 10.21 18.38
N PRO A 192 -3.35 10.32 19.67
CA PRO A 192 -2.89 9.19 20.46
C PRO A 192 -3.96 8.11 20.52
N LYS A 193 -3.59 6.85 20.23
CA LYS A 193 -4.55 5.73 20.21
C LYS A 193 -5.02 5.34 21.60
N ASP A 194 -4.08 5.22 22.54
CA ASP A 194 -4.35 4.68 23.87
C ASP A 194 -4.94 5.73 24.79
N GLN A 195 -6.25 5.95 24.68
CA GLN A 195 -6.99 6.89 25.49
C GLN A 195 -8.48 6.50 25.62
N PRO A 196 -9.19 6.99 26.63
CA PRO A 196 -10.65 6.88 26.68
C PRO A 196 -11.31 7.48 25.44
N GLY A 197 -12.41 6.88 24.98
CA GLY A 197 -13.17 7.38 23.84
C GLY A 197 -12.68 6.87 22.48
N ILE A 198 -11.65 6.03 22.42
CA ILE A 198 -11.25 5.32 21.19
C ILE A 198 -11.53 3.82 21.36
N GLN A 199 -12.35 3.28 20.45
CA GLN A 199 -12.60 1.85 20.35
C GLN A 199 -12.15 1.38 18.97
N ILE A 200 -11.30 0.33 18.92
CA ILE A 200 -10.76 -0.25 17.68
C ILE A 200 -11.21 -1.70 17.62
N ASN A 201 -11.85 -2.08 16.52
CA ASN A 201 -12.27 -3.45 16.27
C ASN A 201 -11.67 -3.95 14.97
N LYS A 202 -11.06 -5.16 14.97
CA LYS A 202 -10.58 -5.79 13.74
C LYS A 202 -11.74 -6.20 12.85
N VAL A 203 -11.62 -5.92 11.55
CA VAL A 203 -12.56 -6.35 10.52
C VAL A 203 -11.97 -7.57 9.80
N ASN A 204 -12.71 -8.68 9.80
CA ASN A 204 -12.28 -9.91 9.16
C ASN A 204 -12.47 -9.85 7.63
N LEU A 205 -11.46 -9.39 6.92
CA LEU A 205 -11.46 -9.39 5.46
C LEU A 205 -11.03 -10.73 4.89
N ALA A 206 -11.53 -11.06 3.70
CA ALA A 206 -11.09 -12.22 2.93
C ALA A 206 -9.69 -12.01 2.32
N ILE A 207 -9.27 -10.76 2.16
CA ILE A 207 -8.02 -10.31 1.52
C ILE A 207 -7.13 -9.61 2.55
N MET A 208 -5.83 -9.54 2.29
CA MET A 208 -4.85 -8.83 3.15
C MET A 208 -5.03 -9.17 4.63
N ARG A 209 -5.15 -10.45 4.93
CA ARG A 209 -5.60 -10.93 6.24
C ARG A 209 -4.67 -10.54 7.39
N ALA A 210 -3.36 -10.48 7.14
CA ALA A 210 -2.37 -10.14 8.15
C ALA A 210 -2.17 -8.63 8.35
N ALA A 211 -2.74 -7.76 7.49
CA ALA A 211 -2.65 -6.30 7.66
C ALA A 211 -3.52 -5.75 8.82
N GLY A 212 -4.40 -6.58 9.37
CA GLY A 212 -5.19 -6.21 10.54
C GLY A 212 -6.06 -4.96 10.31
N THR A 213 -6.85 -4.97 9.23
CA THR A 213 -7.79 -3.87 8.94
C THR A 213 -8.80 -3.69 10.07
N CYS A 214 -9.07 -2.44 10.46
CA CYS A 214 -9.92 -2.09 11.59
C CYS A 214 -11.05 -1.14 11.21
N GLU A 215 -12.07 -1.10 12.05
CA GLU A 215 -12.94 0.05 12.26
C GLU A 215 -12.56 0.76 13.56
N ILE A 216 -12.76 2.07 13.61
CA ILE A 216 -12.44 2.90 14.76
C ILE A 216 -13.66 3.76 15.10
N PHE A 217 -14.05 3.77 16.36
CA PHE A 217 -15.05 4.68 16.89
C PHE A 217 -14.40 5.72 17.80
N PHE A 218 -14.75 6.98 17.58
CA PHE A 218 -14.33 8.11 18.41
C PHE A 218 -15.54 8.65 19.15
N THR A 219 -15.48 8.65 20.47
CA THR A 219 -16.50 9.21 21.36
C THR A 219 -15.78 10.12 22.34
N ASP A 220 -15.83 11.43 22.06
CA ASP A 220 -15.11 12.46 22.82
C ASP A 220 -13.61 12.19 22.99
N ALA A 221 -12.99 11.57 21.97
CA ALA A 221 -11.55 11.33 21.94
C ALA A 221 -10.80 12.66 21.84
N LEU A 222 -9.64 12.76 22.49
CA LEU A 222 -8.91 14.02 22.61
C LEU A 222 -7.62 14.00 21.79
N ALA A 223 -7.28 15.16 21.24
CA ALA A 223 -5.95 15.43 20.70
C ALA A 223 -5.53 16.85 21.10
N PRO A 224 -4.22 17.13 21.31
CA PRO A 224 -3.78 18.48 21.68
C PRO A 224 -4.08 19.49 20.57
N ALA A 225 -4.16 20.76 20.89
CA ALA A 225 -4.38 21.82 19.89
C ALA A 225 -3.31 21.79 18.77
N SER A 226 -2.10 21.37 19.09
CA SER A 226 -0.97 21.20 18.17
C SER A 226 -1.06 19.98 17.26
N ALA A 227 -2.08 19.13 17.38
CA ALA A 227 -2.25 17.88 16.63
C ALA A 227 -2.47 18.06 15.11
N ILE A 228 -2.74 19.28 14.65
CA ILE A 228 -2.95 19.56 13.22
C ILE A 228 -1.69 19.23 12.42
N VAL A 229 -1.87 18.56 11.29
CA VAL A 229 -0.85 18.32 10.28
C VAL A 229 -1.13 19.24 9.09
N GLY A 230 -0.18 20.12 8.78
CA GLY A 230 -0.36 21.17 7.79
C GLY A 230 -1.20 22.34 8.32
N GLU A 231 -2.15 22.81 7.53
CA GLU A 231 -3.01 23.95 7.83
C GLU A 231 -4.43 23.50 8.19
N ARG A 232 -5.01 24.08 9.25
CA ARG A 232 -6.40 23.85 9.63
C ARG A 232 -7.35 24.12 8.46
N GLY A 233 -8.29 23.21 8.24
CA GLY A 233 -9.26 23.29 7.14
C GLY A 233 -8.71 22.85 5.79
N ARG A 234 -7.41 22.45 5.69
CA ARG A 234 -6.73 22.06 4.45
C ARG A 234 -6.08 20.67 4.53
N GLY A 235 -6.64 19.77 5.31
CA GLY A 235 -6.10 18.43 5.54
C GLY A 235 -5.92 17.60 4.27
N LEU A 236 -6.82 17.73 3.26
CA LEU A 236 -6.62 17.08 1.97
C LEU A 236 -5.44 17.66 1.16
N HIS A 237 -5.06 18.90 1.43
CA HIS A 237 -3.86 19.49 0.81
C HIS A 237 -2.60 18.85 1.38
N ALA A 238 -2.56 18.56 2.67
CA ALA A 238 -1.45 17.85 3.31
C ALA A 238 -1.24 16.44 2.73
N LEU A 239 -2.28 15.82 2.16
CA LEU A 239 -2.21 14.49 1.54
C LEU A 239 -1.83 14.53 0.04
N ARG A 240 -1.76 15.71 -0.61
CA ARG A 240 -1.54 15.78 -2.07
C ARG A 240 -0.20 15.21 -2.51
N GLY A 241 0.88 15.45 -1.76
CA GLY A 241 2.21 14.94 -2.07
C GLY A 241 2.30 13.42 -2.03
N THR A 242 1.38 12.76 -1.32
CA THR A 242 1.38 11.31 -1.19
C THR A 242 0.62 10.58 -2.30
N LEU A 243 -0.31 11.24 -3.01
CA LEU A 243 -1.23 10.57 -3.93
C LEU A 243 -0.56 9.89 -5.13
N ASP A 244 0.46 10.52 -5.72
CA ASP A 244 1.19 9.95 -6.85
C ASP A 244 2.10 8.81 -6.37
N VAL A 245 2.78 8.99 -5.25
CA VAL A 245 3.62 7.98 -4.60
C VAL A 245 2.79 6.75 -4.23
N GLU A 246 1.63 6.95 -3.61
CA GLU A 246 0.73 5.87 -3.21
C GLU A 246 0.26 5.03 -4.42
N ARG A 247 -0.03 5.66 -5.56
CA ARG A 247 -0.37 4.94 -6.80
C ARG A 247 0.79 4.10 -7.31
N VAL A 248 2.01 4.62 -7.31
CA VAL A 248 3.21 3.88 -7.73
C VAL A 248 3.48 2.70 -6.79
N LEU A 249 3.43 2.91 -5.48
CA LEU A 249 3.68 1.84 -4.51
C LEU A 249 2.55 0.78 -4.52
N SER A 250 1.29 1.18 -4.73
CA SER A 250 0.19 0.23 -4.98
C SER A 250 0.41 -0.60 -6.25
N ALA A 251 0.95 0.02 -7.31
CA ALA A 251 1.34 -0.72 -8.50
C ALA A 251 2.50 -1.69 -8.21
N ALA A 252 3.47 -1.32 -7.38
CA ALA A 252 4.55 -2.20 -6.94
C ALA A 252 4.05 -3.40 -6.12
N ILE A 253 3.01 -3.22 -5.26
CA ILE A 253 2.32 -4.34 -4.61
C ILE A 253 1.76 -5.30 -5.64
N SER A 254 1.07 -4.78 -6.68
CA SER A 254 0.56 -5.62 -7.75
C SER A 254 1.66 -6.42 -8.41
N LEU A 255 2.78 -5.78 -8.78
CA LEU A 255 3.93 -6.46 -9.40
C LEU A 255 4.48 -7.58 -8.51
N GLY A 256 4.62 -7.35 -7.21
CA GLY A 256 5.09 -8.36 -6.26
C GLY A 256 4.19 -9.59 -6.22
N ILE A 257 2.87 -9.38 -6.13
CA ILE A 257 1.86 -10.45 -6.23
C ILE A 257 2.01 -11.20 -7.56
N GLY A 258 2.15 -10.46 -8.68
CA GLY A 258 2.29 -11.05 -10.01
C GLY A 258 3.54 -11.90 -10.14
N HIS A 259 4.69 -11.41 -9.68
CA HIS A 259 5.95 -12.18 -9.69
C HIS A 259 5.84 -13.43 -8.82
N GLY A 260 5.30 -13.32 -7.59
CA GLY A 260 5.11 -14.46 -6.70
C GLY A 260 4.22 -15.54 -7.31
N ALA A 261 3.08 -15.15 -7.88
CA ALA A 261 2.14 -16.06 -8.52
C ALA A 261 2.72 -16.73 -9.77
N LEU A 262 3.42 -15.97 -10.62
CA LEU A 262 4.02 -16.50 -11.84
C LEU A 262 5.14 -17.48 -11.52
N ASP A 263 6.05 -17.15 -10.60
CA ASP A 263 7.15 -18.04 -10.20
C ASP A 263 6.64 -19.35 -9.59
N LEU A 264 5.58 -19.27 -8.78
CA LEU A 264 4.95 -20.47 -8.20
C LEU A 264 4.34 -21.37 -9.28
N ALA A 265 3.59 -20.78 -10.21
CA ALA A 265 2.97 -21.49 -11.31
C ALA A 265 4.01 -22.14 -12.23
N LEU A 266 5.07 -21.41 -12.59
CA LEU A 266 6.15 -21.92 -13.45
C LEU A 266 6.84 -23.15 -12.83
N ARG A 267 7.19 -23.10 -11.54
CA ARG A 267 7.72 -24.28 -10.84
C ARG A 267 6.74 -25.45 -10.91
N TYR A 268 5.47 -25.22 -10.53
CA TYR A 268 4.46 -26.25 -10.51
C TYR A 268 4.26 -26.95 -11.86
N VAL A 269 4.12 -26.20 -12.95
CA VAL A 269 3.87 -26.78 -14.28
C VAL A 269 5.09 -27.49 -14.87
N CYS A 270 6.30 -27.16 -14.40
CA CYS A 270 7.53 -27.88 -14.76
C CYS A 270 7.70 -29.19 -13.99
N GLU A 271 7.19 -29.27 -12.76
CA GLU A 271 7.31 -30.43 -11.87
C GLU A 271 6.12 -31.40 -11.99
N ARG A 272 4.92 -30.86 -12.20
CA ARG A 272 3.68 -31.66 -12.27
C ARG A 272 3.63 -32.46 -13.56
N GLU A 273 3.61 -33.77 -13.44
CA GLU A 273 3.50 -34.67 -14.60
C GLU A 273 2.06 -35.14 -14.85
N ALA A 274 1.68 -35.15 -16.12
CA ALA A 274 0.47 -35.79 -16.65
C ALA A 274 0.67 -36.14 -18.13
N PHE A 275 -0.01 -37.19 -18.59
CA PHE A 275 0.08 -37.66 -20.00
C PHE A 275 1.51 -37.92 -20.46
N GLY A 276 2.36 -38.44 -19.56
CA GLY A 276 3.73 -38.86 -19.87
C GLY A 276 4.79 -37.76 -19.85
N GLY A 277 4.59 -36.67 -19.11
CA GLY A 277 5.61 -35.63 -18.85
C GLY A 277 5.05 -34.39 -18.18
N PRO A 278 5.88 -33.36 -17.96
CA PRO A 278 5.48 -32.10 -17.32
C PRO A 278 4.31 -31.44 -18.05
N ILE A 279 3.32 -30.94 -17.29
CA ILE A 279 2.16 -30.28 -17.88
C ILE A 279 2.53 -28.94 -18.59
N GLY A 280 3.64 -28.33 -18.20
CA GLY A 280 4.17 -27.12 -18.85
C GLY A 280 4.56 -27.32 -20.33
N ARG A 281 4.62 -28.53 -20.85
CA ARG A 281 4.83 -28.79 -22.29
C ARG A 281 3.63 -28.51 -23.20
N PHE A 282 2.42 -28.37 -22.60
CA PHE A 282 1.22 -28.15 -23.40
C PHE A 282 1.05 -26.67 -23.72
N GLN A 283 0.84 -26.31 -24.99
CA GLN A 283 0.65 -24.93 -25.43
C GLN A 283 -0.49 -24.21 -24.67
N ALA A 284 -1.59 -24.93 -24.37
CA ALA A 284 -2.69 -24.37 -23.57
C ALA A 284 -2.30 -23.95 -22.15
N VAL A 285 -1.17 -24.46 -21.61
CA VAL A 285 -0.58 -24.06 -20.33
C VAL A 285 0.51 -23.00 -20.56
N GLN A 286 1.35 -23.16 -21.58
CA GLN A 286 2.48 -22.28 -21.85
C GLN A 286 2.03 -20.88 -22.28
N HIS A 287 1.08 -20.76 -23.21
CA HIS A 287 0.71 -19.48 -23.81
C HIS A 287 0.18 -18.49 -22.78
N PRO A 288 -0.79 -18.84 -21.89
CA PRO A 288 -1.26 -17.91 -20.86
C PRO A 288 -0.16 -17.46 -19.88
N LEU A 289 0.81 -18.32 -19.58
CA LEU A 289 1.94 -17.98 -18.71
C LEU A 289 2.95 -17.05 -19.43
N ALA A 290 3.22 -17.30 -20.71
CA ALA A 290 4.09 -16.45 -21.52
C ALA A 290 3.47 -15.04 -21.72
N GLU A 291 2.18 -14.96 -22.04
CA GLU A 291 1.44 -13.69 -22.11
C GLU A 291 1.50 -12.93 -20.77
N SER A 292 1.28 -13.65 -19.65
CA SER A 292 1.35 -13.07 -18.32
C SER A 292 2.74 -12.52 -18.02
N ALA A 293 3.79 -13.21 -18.42
CA ALA A 293 5.18 -12.75 -18.24
C ALA A 293 5.44 -11.46 -19.05
N ALA A 294 4.97 -11.41 -20.30
CA ALA A 294 5.15 -10.24 -21.16
C ALA A 294 4.36 -9.01 -20.64
N GLU A 295 3.09 -9.21 -20.22
CA GLU A 295 2.27 -8.15 -19.64
C GLU A 295 2.90 -7.63 -18.31
N LEU A 296 3.40 -8.52 -17.45
CA LEU A 296 4.05 -8.17 -16.19
C LEU A 296 5.33 -7.37 -16.41
N ALA A 297 6.13 -7.74 -17.41
CA ALA A 297 7.34 -7.02 -17.79
C ALA A 297 7.02 -5.59 -18.26
N ALA A 298 6.00 -5.42 -19.12
CA ALA A 298 5.55 -4.10 -19.57
C ALA A 298 5.03 -3.24 -18.39
N ALA A 299 4.25 -3.83 -17.49
CA ALA A 299 3.77 -3.15 -16.29
C ALA A 299 4.93 -2.71 -15.38
N SER A 300 5.96 -3.54 -15.24
CA SER A 300 7.14 -3.23 -14.43
C SER A 300 7.90 -2.01 -14.95
N LEU A 301 8.05 -1.88 -16.28
CA LEU A 301 8.68 -0.71 -16.90
C LEU A 301 7.88 0.59 -16.66
N LEU A 302 6.54 0.52 -16.68
CA LEU A 302 5.69 1.67 -16.37
C LEU A 302 5.82 2.11 -14.91
N VAL A 303 5.87 1.16 -13.98
CA VAL A 303 6.03 1.46 -12.54
C VAL A 303 7.40 2.08 -12.28
N GLU A 304 8.46 1.52 -12.86
CA GLU A 304 9.82 2.06 -12.77
C GLU A 304 9.89 3.48 -13.32
N HIS A 305 9.32 3.72 -14.51
CA HIS A 305 9.28 5.05 -15.10
C HIS A 305 8.54 6.06 -14.21
N ALA A 306 7.38 5.68 -13.67
CA ALA A 306 6.61 6.56 -12.79
C ALA A 306 7.35 6.88 -11.47
N ALA A 307 8.02 5.89 -10.88
CA ALA A 307 8.83 6.08 -9.67
C ALA A 307 9.97 7.09 -9.92
N ARG A 308 10.77 6.86 -10.95
CA ARG A 308 11.88 7.76 -11.31
C ARG A 308 11.42 9.15 -11.71
N SER A 309 10.24 9.31 -12.31
CA SER A 309 9.67 10.62 -12.62
C SER A 309 9.38 11.41 -11.35
N ILE A 310 8.83 10.74 -10.30
CA ILE A 310 8.59 11.37 -9.01
C ILE A 310 9.92 11.77 -8.36
N ASP A 311 10.92 10.88 -8.35
CA ASP A 311 12.22 11.13 -7.73
C ASP A 311 13.00 12.26 -8.43
N ALA A 312 12.78 12.42 -9.74
CA ALA A 312 13.30 13.54 -10.51
C ALA A 312 12.52 14.86 -10.30
N GLY A 313 11.48 14.88 -9.46
CA GLY A 313 10.64 16.07 -9.22
C GLY A 313 9.76 16.46 -10.42
N LEU A 314 9.54 15.55 -11.37
CA LEU A 314 8.70 15.78 -12.54
C LEU A 314 7.21 15.58 -12.20
N PRO A 315 6.29 16.27 -12.93
CA PRO A 315 4.87 15.96 -12.82
C PRO A 315 4.62 14.50 -13.19
N ALA A 316 4.09 13.70 -12.25
CA ALA A 316 3.95 12.26 -12.42
C ALA A 316 2.51 11.74 -12.24
N SER A 317 1.52 12.62 -12.26
CA SER A 317 0.12 12.24 -12.02
C SER A 317 -0.44 11.32 -13.10
N GLN A 318 -0.03 11.49 -14.36
CA GLN A 318 -0.42 10.64 -15.47
C GLN A 318 0.32 9.30 -15.43
N GLU A 319 1.64 9.35 -15.23
CA GLU A 319 2.53 8.20 -15.17
C GLU A 319 2.13 7.27 -14.02
N SER A 320 1.91 7.81 -12.82
CA SER A 320 1.46 7.05 -11.64
C SER A 320 0.07 6.43 -11.83
N ALA A 321 -0.85 7.16 -12.48
CA ALA A 321 -2.18 6.66 -12.80
C ALA A 321 -2.11 5.51 -13.82
N MET A 322 -1.33 5.65 -14.91
CA MET A 322 -1.13 4.60 -15.90
C MET A 322 -0.45 3.38 -15.29
N ALA A 323 0.60 3.56 -14.50
CA ALA A 323 1.32 2.48 -13.82
C ALA A 323 0.36 1.67 -12.91
N LYS A 324 -0.44 2.36 -12.09
CA LYS A 324 -1.41 1.73 -11.19
C LYS A 324 -2.48 0.96 -11.95
N LEU A 325 -3.06 1.54 -12.97
CA LEU A 325 -4.11 0.90 -13.79
C LEU A 325 -3.58 -0.36 -14.47
N VAL A 326 -2.47 -0.23 -15.18
CA VAL A 326 -1.90 -1.33 -15.97
C VAL A 326 -1.43 -2.47 -15.07
N ALA A 327 -0.70 -2.17 -13.99
CA ALA A 327 -0.18 -3.19 -13.08
C ALA A 327 -1.32 -3.96 -12.39
N SER A 328 -2.31 -3.26 -11.84
CA SER A 328 -3.40 -3.92 -11.11
C SER A 328 -4.27 -4.80 -12.01
N GLU A 329 -4.58 -4.37 -13.23
CA GLU A 329 -5.39 -5.15 -14.19
C GLU A 329 -4.60 -6.30 -14.80
N CYS A 330 -3.33 -6.10 -15.13
CA CYS A 330 -2.43 -7.15 -15.56
C CYS A 330 -2.38 -8.28 -14.52
N VAL A 331 -2.11 -7.93 -13.27
CA VAL A 331 -1.99 -8.92 -12.19
C VAL A 331 -3.32 -9.59 -11.87
N GLY A 332 -4.44 -8.87 -11.96
CA GLY A 332 -5.77 -9.46 -11.86
C GLY A 332 -6.01 -10.60 -12.85
N ARG A 333 -5.57 -10.44 -14.11
CA ARG A 333 -5.62 -11.50 -15.15
C ARG A 333 -4.57 -12.58 -14.92
N LEU A 334 -3.36 -12.19 -14.53
CA LEU A 334 -2.24 -13.11 -14.28
C LEU A 334 -2.57 -14.13 -13.19
N VAL A 335 -3.11 -13.70 -12.04
CA VAL A 335 -3.45 -14.64 -10.95
C VAL A 335 -4.56 -15.61 -11.33
N ASP A 336 -5.51 -15.22 -12.20
CA ASP A 336 -6.49 -16.14 -12.76
C ASP A 336 -5.83 -17.19 -13.65
N ARG A 337 -4.96 -16.78 -14.59
CA ARG A 337 -4.24 -17.68 -15.50
C ARG A 337 -3.32 -18.65 -14.75
N THR A 338 -2.57 -18.17 -13.77
CA THR A 338 -1.62 -18.98 -12.99
C THR A 338 -2.35 -19.96 -12.06
N SER A 339 -3.42 -19.55 -11.39
CA SER A 339 -4.20 -20.45 -10.55
C SER A 339 -4.86 -21.57 -11.37
N ARG A 340 -5.39 -21.24 -12.56
CA ARG A 340 -5.95 -22.27 -13.48
C ARG A 340 -4.91 -23.24 -13.98
N ALA A 341 -3.67 -22.79 -14.27
CA ALA A 341 -2.58 -23.67 -14.65
C ALA A 341 -2.20 -24.67 -13.55
N MET A 342 -2.42 -24.32 -12.27
CA MET A 342 -2.20 -25.19 -11.11
C MET A 342 -3.42 -26.08 -10.76
N GLY A 343 -4.59 -25.80 -11.37
CA GLY A 343 -5.82 -26.53 -11.07
C GLY A 343 -6.24 -26.40 -9.59
N ALA A 344 -6.73 -27.47 -8.96
CA ALA A 344 -7.17 -27.44 -7.57
C ALA A 344 -6.06 -27.03 -6.57
N MET A 345 -4.79 -27.34 -6.88
CA MET A 345 -3.63 -26.92 -6.07
C MET A 345 -3.49 -25.39 -6.02
N GLY A 346 -3.93 -24.67 -7.05
CA GLY A 346 -3.96 -23.21 -7.05
C GLY A 346 -4.93 -22.58 -6.03
N MET A 347 -5.86 -23.37 -5.50
CA MET A 347 -6.88 -22.94 -4.52
C MET A 347 -6.74 -23.62 -3.16
N ALA A 348 -5.79 -24.55 -3.00
CA ALA A 348 -5.52 -25.20 -1.72
C ALA A 348 -4.97 -24.19 -0.69
N GLU A 349 -5.37 -24.29 0.57
CA GLU A 349 -4.94 -23.34 1.63
C GLU A 349 -3.44 -23.41 1.90
N GLU A 350 -2.81 -24.55 1.65
CA GLU A 350 -1.36 -24.78 1.78
C GLU A 350 -0.57 -24.08 0.66
N SER A 351 -1.24 -23.74 -0.46
CA SER A 351 -0.61 -23.04 -1.58
C SER A 351 -0.67 -21.52 -1.41
N SER A 352 0.46 -20.84 -1.56
CA SER A 352 0.48 -19.38 -1.60
C SER A 352 -0.35 -18.79 -2.76
N MET A 353 -0.68 -19.57 -3.81
CA MET A 353 -1.46 -19.11 -4.96
C MET A 353 -2.83 -18.57 -4.54
N GLN A 354 -3.56 -19.24 -3.64
CA GLN A 354 -4.87 -18.77 -3.18
C GLN A 354 -4.77 -17.39 -2.50
N ARG A 355 -3.65 -17.10 -1.79
CA ARG A 355 -3.39 -15.78 -1.20
C ARG A 355 -3.21 -14.73 -2.29
N TYR A 356 -2.38 -15.00 -3.30
CA TYR A 356 -2.20 -14.10 -4.45
C TYR A 356 -3.51 -13.81 -5.19
N VAL A 357 -4.34 -14.84 -5.43
CA VAL A 357 -5.65 -14.69 -6.09
C VAL A 357 -6.58 -13.76 -5.29
N ARG A 358 -6.62 -13.92 -3.97
CA ARG A 358 -7.44 -13.08 -3.09
C ARG A 358 -6.90 -11.65 -3.04
N ASP A 359 -5.61 -11.50 -2.76
CA ASP A 359 -4.99 -10.23 -2.41
C ASP A 359 -4.84 -9.31 -3.63
N ALA A 360 -4.67 -9.85 -4.83
CA ALA A 360 -4.69 -9.08 -6.07
C ALA A 360 -5.99 -8.27 -6.26
N ARG A 361 -7.10 -8.69 -5.66
CA ARG A 361 -8.38 -7.99 -5.78
C ARG A 361 -8.38 -6.62 -5.14
N LEU A 362 -7.62 -6.42 -4.03
CA LEU A 362 -7.53 -5.12 -3.39
C LEU A 362 -7.04 -4.05 -4.37
N GLN A 363 -6.07 -4.38 -5.19
CA GLN A 363 -5.41 -3.41 -6.08
C GLN A 363 -6.33 -2.85 -7.18
N LEU A 364 -7.49 -3.46 -7.44
CA LEU A 364 -8.45 -2.97 -8.43
C LEU A 364 -9.27 -1.77 -7.91
N PHE A 365 -9.43 -1.63 -6.58
CA PHE A 365 -10.26 -0.61 -5.97
C PHE A 365 -9.58 0.22 -4.88
N SER A 366 -8.37 -0.12 -4.44
CA SER A 366 -7.59 0.59 -3.44
C SER A 366 -6.21 0.98 -4.01
N PRO A 367 -5.61 2.09 -3.54
CA PRO A 367 -6.17 3.16 -2.69
C PRO A 367 -7.22 3.99 -3.42
N VAL A 368 -7.12 4.09 -4.74
CA VAL A 368 -8.08 4.74 -5.63
C VAL A 368 -8.60 3.69 -6.61
N ASN A 369 -9.91 3.59 -6.80
CA ASN A 369 -10.48 2.61 -7.72
C ASN A 369 -10.07 2.89 -9.18
N ASN A 370 -9.99 1.83 -9.99
CA ASN A 370 -9.51 1.92 -11.36
C ASN A 370 -10.40 2.81 -12.26
N ASP A 371 -11.66 3.02 -11.93
CA ASP A 371 -12.53 3.90 -12.71
C ASP A 371 -12.18 5.38 -12.48
N LEU A 372 -11.87 5.76 -11.24
CA LEU A 372 -11.33 7.10 -10.97
C LEU A 372 -9.93 7.28 -11.58
N VAL A 373 -9.09 6.24 -11.56
CA VAL A 373 -7.77 6.28 -12.22
C VAL A 373 -7.94 6.51 -13.74
N ARG A 374 -8.89 5.84 -14.40
CA ARG A 374 -9.23 6.11 -15.82
C ARG A 374 -9.67 7.54 -16.04
N SER A 375 -10.45 8.11 -15.11
CA SER A 375 -10.87 9.51 -15.19
C SER A 375 -9.69 10.48 -15.05
N ILE A 376 -8.69 10.18 -14.20
CA ILE A 376 -7.46 10.97 -14.11
C ILE A 376 -6.69 10.95 -15.44
N ILE A 377 -6.53 9.76 -16.02
CA ILE A 377 -5.86 9.60 -17.33
C ILE A 377 -6.61 10.36 -18.42
N ALA A 378 -7.94 10.20 -18.47
CA ALA A 378 -8.79 10.88 -19.47
C ALA A 378 -8.67 12.42 -19.40
N GLN A 379 -8.65 12.96 -18.18
CA GLN A 379 -8.47 14.40 -17.99
C GLN A 379 -7.08 14.88 -18.44
N GLY A 380 -6.04 14.11 -18.22
CA GLY A 380 -4.70 14.41 -18.73
C GLY A 380 -4.58 14.36 -20.24
N LEU A 381 -5.43 13.58 -20.90
CA LEU A 381 -5.58 13.58 -22.37
C LEU A 381 -6.42 14.77 -22.89
N GLY A 382 -6.90 15.65 -22.02
CA GLY A 382 -7.73 16.80 -22.40
C GLY A 382 -9.23 16.50 -22.54
N LEU A 383 -9.68 15.31 -22.12
CA LEU A 383 -11.12 14.98 -22.15
C LEU A 383 -11.86 15.75 -21.03
N PRO A 384 -13.14 16.10 -21.23
CA PRO A 384 -13.95 16.75 -20.20
C PRO A 384 -14.03 15.90 -18.93
N ARG A 385 -14.15 16.59 -17.79
CA ARG A 385 -14.38 15.90 -16.49
C ARG A 385 -15.64 15.03 -16.58
N SER A 386 -15.51 13.76 -16.22
CA SER A 386 -16.65 12.88 -15.94
C SER A 386 -17.33 13.30 -14.63
N TYR A 387 -18.62 13.10 -14.57
CA TYR A 387 -19.44 13.34 -13.37
C TYR A 387 -19.29 12.17 -12.40
#